data_4bb12c9eebe43c400a8119b101328998
#
_entry.id   4bb12c9eebe43c400a8119b101328998
#
_cell.length_a   1.000
_cell.length_b   1.000
_cell.length_c   1.000
_cell.angle_alpha   90.00
_cell.angle_beta   90.00
_cell.angle_gamma   90.00
#
_symmetry.space_group_name_H-M   'P 1'
#
loop_
_entity.id
_entity.type
_entity.pdbx_description
1 polymer ?
#
loop_
_entity_poly.entity_id
_entity_poly.type
_entity_poly.pdbx_seq_one_letter_code
_entity_poly.pdbx_strand_id
1 'polypeptide(L)'
;SIIGQTQYLKDITQLDPSTKNIDLSPILFSDRKSKAPHFCNTPSNDPWDKADLNRKMLKDLKSSISKSKSSEFSYAITNRDRSVGAQVSGFIASLYGEEGCKQKQNVNFSGSAGQSFGAWNATGLNLRVNGDANDDVGKGMNGGKIVISSTGDYASKDSPAVLAGNTALYGATGGELYVGGLVGERFAVRNSGATAVIEGAGDHCCEYMTGGHVTVLGDVGSNFGAGMTGGFAYVLDTNR
;
A
#
# COMPACT_ATOMS: atom_id res chain seq x y z
N SER A 1 10.71 22.06 15.20
CA SER A 1 9.63 22.81 14.55
C SER A 1 9.99 24.28 14.47
N ILE A 2 9.65 24.94 13.36
CA ILE A 2 9.78 26.41 13.19
C ILE A 2 8.50 27.15 13.60
N ILE A 3 7.43 26.42 13.95
CA ILE A 3 6.17 26.99 14.40
C ILE A 3 6.40 27.81 15.67
N GLY A 4 5.97 29.05 15.68
CA GLY A 4 6.17 29.99 16.78
C GLY A 4 7.58 30.59 16.91
N GLN A 5 8.51 30.24 16.02
CA GLN A 5 9.91 30.68 16.03
C GLN A 5 10.06 31.97 15.18
N THR A 6 9.39 33.03 15.59
CA THR A 6 9.32 34.31 14.82
C THR A 6 10.69 34.97 14.59
N GLN A 7 11.67 34.67 15.44
CA GLN A 7 13.04 35.23 15.32
C GLN A 7 13.79 34.76 14.05
N TYR A 8 13.32 33.70 13.42
CA TYR A 8 13.91 33.21 12.16
C TYR A 8 13.23 33.78 10.91
N LEU A 9 12.13 34.50 11.07
CA LEU A 9 11.47 35.14 9.96
C LEU A 9 12.17 36.46 9.66
N LYS A 10 12.41 36.73 8.37
CA LYS A 10 12.88 38.08 7.93
C LYS A 10 11.79 39.11 8.15
N ASP A 11 12.19 40.33 8.39
CA ASP A 11 11.27 41.45 8.45
C ASP A 11 10.46 41.53 7.15
N ILE A 12 9.14 41.38 7.28
CA ILE A 12 8.20 41.34 6.14
C ILE A 12 8.12 42.73 5.44
N THR A 13 8.62 43.81 6.05
CA THR A 13 8.66 45.12 5.43
C THR A 13 9.62 45.17 4.23
N GLN A 14 10.52 44.20 4.13
CA GLN A 14 11.48 44.07 3.02
C GLN A 14 11.05 43.06 1.95
N LEU A 15 9.86 42.45 2.10
CA LEU A 15 9.32 41.51 1.14
C LEU A 15 8.48 42.22 0.07
N ASP A 16 8.31 41.53 -1.05
CA ASP A 16 7.46 41.99 -2.15
C ASP A 16 6.07 42.42 -1.63
N PRO A 17 5.51 43.54 -2.09
CA PRO A 17 4.18 44.01 -1.71
C PRO A 17 3.08 42.93 -1.86
N SER A 18 3.22 41.99 -2.78
CA SER A 18 2.28 40.89 -2.97
C SER A 18 2.18 39.95 -1.77
N THR A 19 3.22 39.91 -0.92
CA THR A 19 3.24 39.03 0.27
C THR A 19 2.63 39.67 1.51
N LYS A 20 2.33 40.98 1.48
CA LYS A 20 1.77 41.73 2.62
C LYS A 20 0.38 41.25 3.06
N ASN A 21 -0.35 40.53 2.18
CA ASN A 21 -1.69 40.06 2.45
C ASN A 21 -1.72 38.63 3.03
N ILE A 22 -0.57 38.01 3.28
CA ILE A 22 -0.50 36.67 3.85
C ILE A 22 -0.55 36.81 5.36
N ASP A 23 -1.65 36.33 5.96
CA ASP A 23 -1.78 36.22 7.41
C ASP A 23 -1.12 34.93 7.90
N LEU A 24 0.05 35.06 8.51
CA LEU A 24 0.78 33.95 9.11
C LEU A 24 0.44 33.72 10.60
N SER A 25 -0.42 34.55 11.18
CA SER A 25 -0.73 34.52 12.61
C SER A 25 -1.18 33.11 13.10
N PRO A 26 -1.95 32.30 12.32
CA PRO A 26 -2.33 30.96 12.75
C PRO A 26 -1.16 29.99 12.92
N ILE A 27 -0.10 30.13 12.11
CA ILE A 27 1.09 29.25 12.19
C ILE A 27 2.17 29.82 13.11
N LEU A 28 2.10 31.08 13.44
CA LEU A 28 3.01 31.78 14.36
C LEU A 28 2.51 31.72 15.81
N PHE A 29 1.33 31.16 16.04
CA PHE A 29 0.80 31.00 17.39
C PHE A 29 1.76 30.24 18.26
N SER A 30 2.13 30.83 19.39
CA SER A 30 2.94 30.14 20.43
C SER A 30 2.27 30.36 21.78
N ASP A 31 1.92 29.26 22.44
CA ASP A 31 1.44 29.32 23.82
C ASP A 31 2.61 29.57 24.76
N ARG A 32 2.96 30.87 24.92
CA ARG A 32 4.04 31.28 25.83
C ARG A 32 3.76 30.99 27.29
N LYS A 33 2.53 30.63 27.66
CA LYS A 33 2.15 30.25 29.04
C LYS A 33 2.35 28.77 29.31
N SER A 34 2.50 27.97 28.28
CA SER A 34 2.78 26.54 28.43
C SER A 34 4.18 26.34 29.03
N LYS A 35 4.24 25.54 30.09
CA LYS A 35 5.49 25.07 30.68
C LYS A 35 6.04 23.82 29.96
N ALA A 36 5.35 23.35 28.92
CA ALA A 36 5.81 22.23 28.14
C ALA A 36 7.10 22.56 27.40
N PRO A 37 8.05 21.64 27.29
CA PRO A 37 9.28 21.87 26.54
C PRO A 37 8.96 22.12 25.07
N HIS A 38 9.61 23.11 24.45
CA HIS A 38 9.46 23.45 23.03
C HIS A 38 10.25 22.52 22.10
N PHE A 39 10.79 21.46 22.59
CA PHE A 39 11.55 20.45 21.85
C PHE A 39 11.21 19.06 22.38
N CYS A 40 11.37 18.07 21.51
CA CYS A 40 11.21 16.68 21.91
C CYS A 40 12.40 16.28 22.80
N ASN A 41 12.13 15.94 24.05
CA ASN A 41 13.12 15.46 25.01
C ASN A 41 13.13 13.94 25.16
N THR A 42 12.33 13.26 24.34
CA THR A 42 12.28 11.80 24.29
C THR A 42 13.22 11.32 23.18
N PRO A 43 14.19 10.42 23.47
CA PRO A 43 15.19 9.98 22.48
C PRO A 43 14.57 9.16 21.34
N SER A 44 13.42 8.54 21.56
CA SER A 44 12.67 7.79 20.55
C SER A 44 11.18 7.80 20.90
N ASN A 45 10.35 7.59 19.90
CA ASN A 45 8.94 7.30 20.13
C ASN A 45 8.80 5.91 20.75
N ASP A 46 7.75 5.73 21.55
CA ASP A 46 7.41 4.38 22.03
C ASP A 46 7.22 3.45 20.83
N PRO A 47 7.72 2.22 20.90
CA PRO A 47 7.53 1.24 19.85
C PRO A 47 6.03 1.07 19.57
N TRP A 48 5.68 1.05 18.30
CA TRP A 48 4.31 0.73 17.89
C TRP A 48 4.02 -0.74 18.14
N ASP A 49 3.46 -1.06 19.31
CA ASP A 49 3.23 -2.44 19.76
C ASP A 49 1.89 -3.04 19.31
N LYS A 50 1.36 -2.59 18.18
CA LYS A 50 0.02 -3.00 17.71
C LYS A 50 0.02 -3.89 16.46
N ALA A 51 1.13 -4.57 16.16
CA ALA A 51 1.23 -5.54 15.07
C ALA A 51 0.81 -6.96 15.51
N ASP A 52 -0.22 -7.08 16.34
CA ASP A 52 -0.64 -8.37 16.89
C ASP A 52 -1.01 -9.38 15.83
N LEU A 53 -1.69 -8.95 14.76
CA LEU A 53 -2.07 -9.82 13.67
C LEU A 53 -0.86 -10.38 12.93
N ASN A 54 0.16 -9.59 12.63
CA ASN A 54 1.39 -10.05 11.97
C ASN A 54 2.12 -11.10 12.82
N ARG A 55 2.25 -10.85 14.13
CA ARG A 55 2.89 -11.80 15.04
C ARG A 55 2.10 -13.10 15.18
N LYS A 56 0.77 -13.00 15.29
CA LYS A 56 -0.13 -14.14 15.32
C LYS A 56 0.00 -14.97 14.04
N MET A 57 -0.08 -14.35 12.87
CA MET A 57 0.10 -15.02 11.59
C MET A 57 1.45 -15.74 11.50
N LEU A 58 2.54 -15.05 11.85
CA LEU A 58 3.86 -15.69 11.81
C LEU A 58 3.93 -16.90 12.75
N LYS A 59 3.38 -16.80 13.96
CA LYS A 59 3.33 -17.93 14.91
C LYS A 59 2.56 -19.11 14.31
N ASP A 60 1.40 -18.86 13.71
CA ASP A 60 0.51 -19.90 13.19
C ASP A 60 1.12 -20.58 11.95
N LEU A 61 1.72 -19.80 11.02
CA LEU A 61 2.28 -20.33 9.77
C LEU A 61 3.70 -20.88 9.92
N LYS A 62 4.46 -20.52 10.95
CA LYS A 62 5.88 -20.89 11.10
C LYS A 62 6.14 -22.38 10.95
N SER A 63 5.29 -23.22 11.56
CA SER A 63 5.48 -24.68 11.51
C SER A 63 5.24 -25.26 10.12
N SER A 64 4.21 -24.80 9.39
CA SER A 64 3.91 -25.28 8.03
C SER A 64 4.99 -24.83 7.05
N ILE A 65 5.42 -23.57 7.13
CA ILE A 65 6.50 -23.03 6.29
C ILE A 65 7.80 -23.84 6.54
N SER A 66 8.24 -23.99 7.80
CA SER A 66 9.50 -24.69 8.12
C SER A 66 9.50 -26.16 7.74
N LYS A 67 8.33 -26.81 7.72
CA LYS A 67 8.17 -28.22 7.33
C LYS A 67 7.80 -28.42 5.86
N SER A 68 7.83 -27.35 5.07
CA SER A 68 7.41 -27.36 3.66
C SER A 68 6.03 -28.03 3.47
N LYS A 69 5.03 -27.61 4.27
CA LYS A 69 3.65 -28.07 4.19
C LYS A 69 2.74 -26.92 3.81
N SER A 70 1.70 -27.20 3.03
CA SER A 70 0.65 -26.22 2.77
C SER A 70 -0.18 -25.98 4.03
N SER A 71 -0.70 -24.77 4.16
CA SER A 71 -1.61 -24.41 5.25
C SER A 71 -2.68 -23.43 4.79
N GLU A 72 -3.75 -23.33 5.57
CA GLU A 72 -4.82 -22.38 5.37
C GLU A 72 -5.28 -21.82 6.70
N PHE A 73 -5.35 -20.47 6.79
CA PHE A 73 -5.77 -19.74 7.97
C PHE A 73 -6.74 -18.63 7.58
N SER A 74 -7.57 -18.22 8.56
CA SER A 74 -8.50 -17.11 8.38
C SER A 74 -8.44 -16.17 9.58
N TYR A 75 -8.52 -14.85 9.29
CA TYR A 75 -8.45 -13.80 10.29
C TYR A 75 -9.45 -12.68 9.97
N ALA A 76 -9.95 -12.02 10.99
CA ALA A 76 -10.51 -10.68 10.82
C ALA A 76 -9.36 -9.68 10.69
N ILE A 77 -9.56 -8.65 9.87
CA ILE A 77 -8.58 -7.58 9.65
C ILE A 77 -9.26 -6.21 9.75
N THR A 78 -8.54 -5.24 10.24
CA THR A 78 -8.98 -3.85 10.34
C THR A 78 -7.94 -2.91 9.72
N ASN A 79 -8.33 -1.68 9.42
CA ASN A 79 -7.42 -0.65 8.88
C ASN A 79 -6.27 -0.27 9.83
N ARG A 80 -6.30 -0.75 11.06
CA ARG A 80 -5.20 -0.60 12.02
C ARG A 80 -4.10 -1.63 11.83
N ASP A 81 -4.42 -2.76 11.17
CA ASP A 81 -3.49 -3.84 10.89
C ASP A 81 -2.69 -3.51 9.63
N ARG A 82 -1.49 -2.95 9.82
CA ARG A 82 -0.60 -2.48 8.76
C ARG A 82 0.45 -3.51 8.41
N SER A 83 0.93 -3.45 7.17
CA SER A 83 2.00 -4.31 6.63
C SER A 83 1.75 -5.80 6.87
N VAL A 84 0.48 -6.20 6.86
CA VAL A 84 0.08 -7.58 7.07
C VAL A 84 0.65 -8.46 5.97
N GLY A 85 1.31 -9.56 6.36
CA GLY A 85 2.03 -10.45 5.47
C GLY A 85 3.55 -10.22 5.43
N ALA A 86 4.04 -9.00 5.68
CA ALA A 86 5.48 -8.68 5.55
C ALA A 86 6.38 -9.53 6.48
N GLN A 87 5.98 -9.78 7.73
CA GLN A 87 6.75 -10.61 8.65
C GLN A 87 6.81 -12.08 8.20
N VAL A 88 5.71 -12.60 7.66
CA VAL A 88 5.66 -13.96 7.10
C VAL A 88 6.53 -14.05 5.85
N SER A 89 6.47 -13.07 4.97
CA SER A 89 7.34 -12.97 3.78
C SER A 89 8.82 -12.91 4.15
N GLY A 90 9.18 -12.11 5.15
CA GLY A 90 10.53 -12.06 5.69
C GLY A 90 11.01 -13.41 6.24
N PHE A 91 10.12 -14.14 6.93
CA PHE A 91 10.43 -15.48 7.42
C PHE A 91 10.60 -16.48 6.27
N ILE A 92 9.75 -16.44 5.23
CA ILE A 92 9.92 -17.25 4.02
C ILE A 92 11.28 -16.95 3.36
N ALA A 93 11.58 -15.67 3.16
CA ALA A 93 12.84 -15.24 2.55
C ALA A 93 14.07 -15.67 3.37
N SER A 94 13.99 -15.65 4.70
CA SER A 94 15.09 -16.11 5.56
C SER A 94 15.39 -17.61 5.46
N LEU A 95 14.39 -18.42 5.09
CA LEU A 95 14.55 -19.87 4.95
C LEU A 95 14.86 -20.31 3.52
N TYR A 96 14.28 -19.64 2.54
CA TYR A 96 14.26 -20.11 1.15
C TYR A 96 14.88 -19.12 0.15
N GLY A 97 15.31 -17.96 0.62
CA GLY A 97 15.87 -16.92 -0.25
C GLY A 97 14.85 -16.42 -1.30
N GLU A 98 15.34 -16.16 -2.50
CA GLU A 98 14.53 -15.66 -3.61
C GLU A 98 13.57 -16.71 -4.20
N GLU A 99 13.86 -17.99 -4.04
CA GLU A 99 12.99 -19.06 -4.55
C GLU A 99 11.63 -19.12 -3.82
N GLY A 100 11.59 -18.65 -2.58
CA GLY A 100 10.41 -18.65 -1.73
C GLY A 100 9.95 -20.05 -1.32
N CYS A 101 8.75 -20.16 -0.76
CA CYS A 101 8.18 -21.40 -0.29
C CYS A 101 7.43 -22.10 -1.45
N LYS A 102 7.81 -23.34 -1.79
CA LYS A 102 7.13 -24.11 -2.84
C LYS A 102 5.70 -24.51 -2.46
N GLN A 103 5.42 -24.63 -1.16
CA GLN A 103 4.11 -25.01 -0.65
C GLN A 103 3.27 -23.76 -0.34
N LYS A 104 2.01 -23.79 -0.75
CA LYS A 104 1.11 -22.63 -0.62
C LYS A 104 0.68 -22.44 0.82
N GLN A 105 0.87 -21.24 1.30
CA GLN A 105 0.36 -20.73 2.56
C GLN A 105 -0.82 -19.82 2.23
N ASN A 106 -2.04 -20.30 2.39
CA ASN A 106 -3.26 -19.55 2.08
C ASN A 106 -3.75 -18.84 3.32
N VAL A 107 -3.97 -17.54 3.23
CA VAL A 107 -4.47 -16.73 4.34
C VAL A 107 -5.64 -15.88 3.87
N ASN A 108 -6.79 -16.10 4.47
CA ASN A 108 -8.02 -15.39 4.16
C ASN A 108 -8.31 -14.34 5.23
N PHE A 109 -8.74 -13.16 4.81
CA PHE A 109 -9.10 -12.05 5.68
C PHE A 109 -10.52 -11.57 5.39
N SER A 110 -11.21 -11.12 6.42
CA SER A 110 -12.50 -10.43 6.29
C SER A 110 -12.41 -9.07 6.97
N GLY A 111 -12.71 -8.00 6.24
CA GLY A 111 -12.67 -6.62 6.71
C GLY A 111 -11.82 -5.70 5.85
N SER A 112 -11.39 -4.57 6.42
CA SER A 112 -10.57 -3.55 5.75
C SER A 112 -9.11 -3.69 6.16
N ALA A 113 -8.23 -3.99 5.22
CA ALA A 113 -6.79 -4.07 5.49
C ALA A 113 -6.16 -2.67 5.57
N GLY A 114 -5.26 -2.48 6.53
CA GLY A 114 -4.47 -1.24 6.65
C GLY A 114 -3.39 -1.12 5.57
N GLN A 115 -2.67 -0.01 5.59
CA GLN A 115 -1.61 0.31 4.63
C GLN A 115 -0.58 -0.81 4.49
N SER A 116 -0.05 -0.97 3.28
CA SER A 116 1.03 -1.90 2.93
C SER A 116 0.63 -3.38 3.13
N PHE A 117 -0.66 -3.71 2.91
CA PHE A 117 -1.10 -5.11 2.91
C PHE A 117 -0.35 -5.90 1.82
N GLY A 118 0.25 -7.02 2.19
CA GLY A 118 1.05 -7.84 1.27
C GLY A 118 2.32 -7.17 0.75
N ALA A 119 2.82 -6.09 1.40
CA ALA A 119 4.10 -5.52 1.02
C ALA A 119 5.21 -6.58 1.14
N TRP A 120 6.09 -6.62 0.13
CA TRP A 120 7.16 -7.62 -0.03
C TRP A 120 6.66 -9.08 -0.03
N ASN A 121 5.42 -9.29 -0.49
CA ASN A 121 4.85 -10.63 -0.54
C ASN A 121 5.77 -11.59 -1.30
N ALA A 122 6.04 -12.74 -0.69
CA ALA A 122 7.00 -13.72 -1.19
C ALA A 122 6.30 -14.90 -1.88
N THR A 123 7.03 -15.58 -2.75
CA THR A 123 6.56 -16.82 -3.40
C THR A 123 6.09 -17.83 -2.36
N GLY A 124 4.89 -18.39 -2.59
CA GLY A 124 4.24 -19.35 -1.71
C GLY A 124 3.24 -18.72 -0.72
N LEU A 125 3.28 -17.42 -0.49
CA LEU A 125 2.28 -16.74 0.35
C LEU A 125 1.12 -16.21 -0.50
N ASN A 126 -0.08 -16.70 -0.25
CA ASN A 126 -1.32 -16.29 -0.91
C ASN A 126 -2.22 -15.60 0.11
N LEU A 127 -2.50 -14.32 -0.11
CA LEU A 127 -3.33 -13.48 0.75
C LEU A 127 -4.63 -13.16 0.03
N ARG A 128 -5.76 -13.34 0.68
CA ARG A 128 -7.07 -12.99 0.14
C ARG A 128 -7.84 -12.12 1.14
N VAL A 129 -8.33 -10.98 0.69
CA VAL A 129 -9.22 -10.10 1.48
C VAL A 129 -10.62 -10.15 0.89
N ASN A 130 -11.59 -10.51 1.71
CA ASN A 130 -13.00 -10.24 1.47
C ASN A 130 -13.34 -8.91 2.15
N GLY A 131 -13.31 -7.84 1.37
CA GLY A 131 -13.44 -6.46 1.81
C GLY A 131 -12.57 -5.53 0.96
N ASP A 132 -11.86 -4.63 1.59
CA ASP A 132 -10.99 -3.64 0.95
C ASP A 132 -9.59 -3.57 1.59
N ALA A 133 -8.70 -2.84 0.96
CA ALA A 133 -7.36 -2.56 1.48
C ALA A 133 -6.97 -1.11 1.21
N ASN A 134 -6.19 -0.56 2.11
CA ASN A 134 -5.67 0.81 2.03
C ASN A 134 -4.51 0.93 1.03
N ASP A 135 -3.72 2.00 1.09
CA ASP A 135 -2.62 2.26 0.16
C ASP A 135 -1.48 1.22 0.23
N ASP A 136 -0.64 1.20 -0.79
CA ASP A 136 0.60 0.42 -0.88
C ASP A 136 0.40 -1.11 -0.88
N VAL A 137 -0.75 -1.61 -1.36
CA VAL A 137 -0.98 -3.06 -1.49
C VAL A 137 0.08 -3.70 -2.40
N GLY A 138 0.71 -4.78 -1.93
CA GLY A 138 1.71 -5.50 -2.73
C GLY A 138 2.95 -4.70 -3.09
N LYS A 139 3.23 -3.58 -2.41
CA LYS A 139 4.43 -2.78 -2.64
C LYS A 139 5.69 -3.63 -2.52
N GLY A 140 6.51 -3.61 -3.57
CA GLY A 140 7.76 -4.37 -3.61
C GLY A 140 7.58 -5.90 -3.54
N MET A 141 6.37 -6.44 -3.82
CA MET A 141 6.20 -7.89 -3.85
C MET A 141 7.07 -8.54 -4.95
N ASN A 142 7.57 -9.73 -4.66
CA ASN A 142 8.39 -10.48 -5.62
C ASN A 142 7.81 -11.86 -5.94
N GLY A 143 6.66 -12.22 -5.39
CA GLY A 143 6.02 -13.50 -5.64
C GLY A 143 4.71 -13.66 -4.88
N GLY A 144 4.17 -14.89 -4.94
CA GLY A 144 2.89 -15.20 -4.31
C GLY A 144 1.69 -14.55 -4.99
N LYS A 145 0.58 -14.51 -4.27
CA LYS A 145 -0.69 -14.02 -4.81
C LYS A 145 -1.42 -13.16 -3.79
N ILE A 146 -2.00 -12.05 -4.26
CA ILE A 146 -2.91 -11.21 -3.49
C ILE A 146 -4.23 -11.12 -4.25
N VAL A 147 -5.34 -11.35 -3.56
CA VAL A 147 -6.70 -11.21 -4.11
C VAL A 147 -7.51 -10.32 -3.18
N ILE A 148 -8.11 -9.28 -3.73
CA ILE A 148 -9.01 -8.40 -3.00
C ILE A 148 -10.37 -8.41 -3.72
N SER A 149 -11.40 -8.81 -3.02
CA SER A 149 -12.77 -8.86 -3.55
C SER A 149 -13.76 -8.56 -2.44
N SER A 150 -14.85 -7.91 -2.76
CA SER A 150 -15.95 -7.69 -1.83
C SER A 150 -17.16 -8.50 -2.27
N THR A 151 -17.84 -9.14 -1.31
CA THR A 151 -19.10 -9.88 -1.53
C THR A 151 -20.32 -9.10 -1.06
N GLY A 152 -20.15 -7.87 -0.60
CA GLY A 152 -21.22 -7.00 -0.12
C GLY A 152 -21.81 -6.09 -1.21
N ASP A 153 -22.72 -5.20 -0.80
CA ASP A 153 -23.44 -4.23 -1.66
C ASP A 153 -22.52 -3.22 -2.38
N TYR A 154 -21.21 -3.29 -2.12
CA TYR A 154 -20.18 -2.48 -2.80
C TYR A 154 -19.89 -2.95 -4.24
N ALA A 155 -20.39 -4.12 -4.64
CA ALA A 155 -20.18 -4.68 -5.98
C ALA A 155 -21.34 -4.35 -6.93
N SER A 156 -21.81 -3.10 -6.97
CA SER A 156 -22.73 -2.65 -8.01
C SER A 156 -21.97 -2.56 -9.33
N LYS A 157 -22.46 -3.24 -10.37
CA LYS A 157 -21.90 -3.12 -11.72
C LYS A 157 -21.95 -1.68 -12.25
N ASP A 158 -22.89 -0.88 -11.75
CA ASP A 158 -23.11 0.50 -12.18
C ASP A 158 -22.25 1.52 -11.43
N SER A 159 -21.59 1.11 -10.33
CA SER A 159 -20.69 1.96 -9.54
C SER A 159 -19.68 1.09 -8.79
N PRO A 160 -18.61 0.66 -9.45
CA PRO A 160 -17.60 -0.19 -8.82
C PRO A 160 -16.88 0.58 -7.68
N ALA A 161 -16.74 -0.07 -6.53
CA ALA A 161 -16.07 0.51 -5.38
C ALA A 161 -14.54 0.48 -5.55
N VAL A 162 -13.85 1.44 -4.95
CA VAL A 162 -12.40 1.40 -4.80
C VAL A 162 -12.06 0.39 -3.71
N LEU A 163 -11.48 -0.75 -4.08
CA LEU A 163 -11.13 -1.84 -3.18
C LEU A 163 -9.65 -1.88 -2.79
N ALA A 164 -8.78 -1.18 -3.50
CA ALA A 164 -7.41 -0.96 -3.07
C ALA A 164 -7.04 0.53 -3.24
N GLY A 165 -6.30 1.06 -2.28
CA GLY A 165 -5.89 2.47 -2.28
C GLY A 165 -4.81 2.77 -3.32
N ASN A 166 -4.12 3.90 -3.11
CA ASN A 166 -3.09 4.39 -4.01
C ASN A 166 -1.81 3.54 -3.97
N THR A 167 -0.99 3.66 -4.99
CA THR A 167 0.37 3.07 -5.07
C THR A 167 0.43 1.54 -4.89
N ALA A 168 -0.66 0.84 -5.17
CA ALA A 168 -0.64 -0.63 -5.18
C ALA A 168 0.33 -1.16 -6.26
N LEU A 169 1.05 -2.25 -5.96
CA LEU A 169 2.12 -2.84 -6.79
C LEU A 169 3.33 -1.93 -7.06
N TYR A 170 3.51 -0.86 -6.30
CA TYR A 170 4.69 -0.01 -6.49
C TYR A 170 5.99 -0.81 -6.39
N GLY A 171 6.78 -0.78 -7.46
CA GLY A 171 8.09 -1.45 -7.50
C GLY A 171 8.03 -2.98 -7.35
N ALA A 172 6.90 -3.61 -7.66
CA ALA A 172 6.78 -5.06 -7.63
C ALA A 172 7.66 -5.71 -8.70
N THR A 173 8.33 -6.80 -8.35
CA THR A 173 9.25 -7.54 -9.22
C THR A 173 8.71 -8.89 -9.67
N GLY A 174 7.60 -9.35 -9.08
CA GLY A 174 6.94 -10.61 -9.41
C GLY A 174 5.67 -10.80 -8.60
N GLY A 175 5.00 -11.93 -8.81
CA GLY A 175 3.75 -12.28 -8.15
C GLY A 175 2.50 -11.85 -8.91
N GLU A 176 1.35 -12.07 -8.30
CA GLU A 176 0.05 -11.84 -8.89
C GLU A 176 -0.85 -11.00 -7.98
N LEU A 177 -1.51 -9.97 -8.52
CA LEU A 177 -2.52 -9.18 -7.82
C LEU A 177 -3.82 -9.16 -8.62
N TYR A 178 -4.92 -9.52 -7.96
CA TYR A 178 -6.27 -9.46 -8.53
C TYR A 178 -7.16 -8.61 -7.63
N VAL A 179 -7.78 -7.57 -8.20
CA VAL A 179 -8.72 -6.71 -7.48
C VAL A 179 -10.04 -6.67 -8.24
N GLY A 180 -11.09 -7.21 -7.63
CA GLY A 180 -12.45 -7.20 -8.17
C GLY A 180 -13.16 -5.87 -7.87
N GLY A 181 -12.55 -4.76 -8.27
CA GLY A 181 -12.99 -3.39 -8.11
C GLY A 181 -11.95 -2.40 -8.61
N LEU A 182 -12.19 -1.11 -8.33
CA LEU A 182 -11.27 -0.04 -8.69
C LEU A 182 -10.05 -0.02 -7.76
N VAL A 183 -8.96 0.50 -8.28
CA VAL A 183 -7.77 0.85 -7.50
C VAL A 183 -7.53 2.35 -7.57
N GLY A 184 -6.85 2.90 -6.57
CA GLY A 184 -6.49 4.32 -6.51
C GLY A 184 -5.47 4.73 -7.57
N GLU A 185 -4.88 5.90 -7.36
CA GLU A 185 -3.86 6.45 -8.23
C GLU A 185 -2.52 5.70 -8.13
N ARG A 186 -1.70 5.84 -9.17
CA ARG A 186 -0.32 5.31 -9.23
C ARG A 186 -0.25 3.79 -9.07
N PHE A 187 -1.24 3.09 -9.59
CA PHE A 187 -1.22 1.63 -9.63
C PHE A 187 -0.07 1.13 -10.51
N ALA A 188 0.65 0.10 -10.06
CA ALA A 188 1.74 -0.57 -10.76
C ALA A 188 2.88 0.38 -11.22
N VAL A 189 3.07 1.53 -10.53
CA VAL A 189 4.21 2.40 -10.80
C VAL A 189 5.51 1.63 -10.56
N ARG A 190 6.43 1.67 -11.54
CA ARG A 190 7.70 0.93 -11.50
C ARG A 190 7.55 -0.59 -11.33
N ASN A 191 6.39 -1.15 -11.70
CA ASN A 191 6.28 -2.61 -11.78
C ASN A 191 7.29 -3.15 -12.81
N SER A 192 8.03 -4.18 -12.44
CA SER A 192 9.05 -4.80 -13.31
C SER A 192 8.81 -6.28 -13.58
N GLY A 193 7.79 -6.92 -12.97
CA GLY A 193 7.58 -8.35 -13.20
C GLY A 193 6.26 -8.92 -12.69
N ALA A 194 5.49 -8.18 -11.90
CA ALA A 194 4.22 -8.67 -11.39
C ALA A 194 3.12 -8.67 -12.46
N THR A 195 2.19 -9.62 -12.32
CA THR A 195 0.97 -9.70 -13.13
C THR A 195 -0.22 -9.18 -12.32
N ALA A 196 -1.06 -8.34 -12.92
CA ALA A 196 -2.25 -7.82 -12.26
C ALA A 196 -3.46 -7.76 -13.19
N VAL A 197 -4.66 -7.98 -12.59
CA VAL A 197 -5.95 -7.72 -13.23
C VAL A 197 -6.80 -6.89 -12.26
N ILE A 198 -7.34 -5.78 -12.74
CA ILE A 198 -8.15 -4.83 -11.97
C ILE A 198 -9.34 -4.36 -12.81
N GLU A 199 -10.38 -3.83 -12.18
CA GLU A 199 -11.58 -3.34 -12.89
C GLU A 199 -11.49 -1.89 -13.32
N GLY A 200 -10.56 -1.10 -12.77
CA GLY A 200 -10.27 0.28 -13.16
C GLY A 200 -9.22 0.90 -12.28
N ALA A 201 -8.59 1.99 -12.74
CA ALA A 201 -7.51 2.67 -12.01
C ALA A 201 -7.64 4.20 -12.10
N GLY A 202 -7.16 4.89 -11.07
CA GLY A 202 -6.97 6.34 -11.08
C GLY A 202 -5.81 6.80 -11.98
N ASP A 203 -5.37 8.02 -11.77
CA ASP A 203 -4.29 8.65 -12.54
C ASP A 203 -2.94 7.93 -12.36
N HIS A 204 -2.05 8.09 -13.34
CA HIS A 204 -0.66 7.59 -13.32
C HIS A 204 -0.52 6.05 -13.23
N CYS A 205 -1.52 5.29 -13.69
CA CYS A 205 -1.44 3.83 -13.75
C CYS A 205 -0.31 3.39 -14.68
N CYS A 206 0.49 2.39 -14.26
CA CYS A 206 1.65 1.85 -14.99
C CYS A 206 2.75 2.86 -15.31
N GLU A 207 2.83 3.97 -14.58
CA GLU A 207 3.87 4.98 -14.77
C GLU A 207 5.25 4.39 -14.48
N TYR A 208 6.22 4.62 -15.39
CA TYR A 208 7.59 4.06 -15.31
C TYR A 208 7.65 2.52 -15.18
N MET A 209 6.63 1.79 -15.61
CA MET A 209 6.65 0.33 -15.64
C MET A 209 7.75 -0.17 -16.58
N THR A 210 8.50 -1.18 -16.16
CA THR A 210 9.64 -1.75 -16.90
C THR A 210 9.46 -3.21 -17.26
N GLY A 211 8.44 -3.89 -16.73
CA GLY A 211 8.16 -5.31 -16.99
C GLY A 211 6.85 -5.73 -16.35
N GLY A 212 6.47 -7.00 -16.53
CA GLY A 212 5.22 -7.56 -16.02
C GLY A 212 4.02 -7.34 -16.94
N HIS A 213 2.83 -7.68 -16.44
CA HIS A 213 1.58 -7.64 -17.19
C HIS A 213 0.48 -7.00 -16.34
N VAL A 214 -0.15 -5.96 -16.85
CA VAL A 214 -1.29 -5.30 -16.21
C VAL A 214 -2.48 -5.32 -17.16
N THR A 215 -3.64 -5.77 -16.67
CA THR A 215 -4.89 -5.72 -17.42
C THR A 215 -5.92 -4.93 -16.62
N VAL A 216 -6.46 -3.89 -17.23
CA VAL A 216 -7.53 -3.05 -16.69
C VAL A 216 -8.80 -3.35 -17.46
N LEU A 217 -9.85 -3.80 -16.78
CA LEU A 217 -11.12 -4.22 -17.38
C LEU A 217 -12.13 -3.08 -17.53
N GLY A 218 -11.74 -1.84 -17.25
CA GLY A 218 -12.56 -0.64 -17.33
C GLY A 218 -11.72 0.61 -17.49
N ASP A 219 -12.18 1.72 -16.93
CA ASP A 219 -11.59 3.03 -17.13
C ASP A 219 -10.24 3.22 -16.41
N VAL A 220 -9.43 4.08 -16.98
CA VAL A 220 -8.16 4.56 -16.40
C VAL A 220 -8.14 6.07 -16.39
N GLY A 221 -7.44 6.64 -15.39
CA GLY A 221 -7.23 8.08 -15.30
C GLY A 221 -6.15 8.59 -16.27
N SER A 222 -5.75 9.84 -16.06
CA SER A 222 -4.74 10.53 -16.85
C SER A 222 -3.35 9.91 -16.69
N ASN A 223 -2.47 10.17 -17.68
CA ASN A 223 -1.06 9.74 -17.63
C ASN A 223 -0.84 8.22 -17.55
N PHE A 224 -1.78 7.42 -18.05
CA PHE A 224 -1.60 5.97 -18.14
C PHE A 224 -0.34 5.62 -18.93
N GLY A 225 0.51 4.76 -18.34
CA GLY A 225 1.76 4.32 -18.97
C GLY A 225 2.82 5.41 -19.16
N ALA A 226 2.69 6.57 -18.52
CA ALA A 226 3.68 7.64 -18.67
C ALA A 226 5.09 7.17 -18.31
N GLY A 227 6.05 7.34 -19.21
CA GLY A 227 7.43 6.89 -19.00
C GLY A 227 7.62 5.37 -18.94
N MET A 228 6.62 4.58 -19.32
CA MET A 228 6.72 3.12 -19.41
C MET A 228 7.77 2.71 -20.47
N THR A 229 8.68 1.82 -20.12
CA THR A 229 9.76 1.36 -20.98
C THR A 229 9.74 -0.13 -21.28
N GLY A 230 8.88 -0.92 -20.60
CA GLY A 230 8.75 -2.36 -20.81
C GLY A 230 7.54 -2.95 -20.11
N GLY A 231 7.27 -4.22 -20.38
CA GLY A 231 6.07 -4.92 -19.94
C GLY A 231 4.89 -4.70 -20.87
N PHE A 232 3.73 -5.20 -20.45
CA PHE A 232 2.48 -5.08 -21.20
C PHE A 232 1.38 -4.51 -20.30
N ALA A 233 0.68 -3.50 -20.77
CA ALA A 233 -0.46 -2.91 -20.11
C ALA A 233 -1.65 -2.85 -21.08
N TYR A 234 -2.73 -3.55 -20.74
CA TYR A 234 -3.94 -3.67 -21.52
C TYR A 234 -5.08 -2.95 -20.85
N VAL A 235 -5.84 -2.18 -21.60
CA VAL A 235 -7.09 -1.55 -21.15
C VAL A 235 -8.21 -2.06 -22.03
N LEU A 236 -9.28 -2.55 -21.40
CA LEU A 236 -10.49 -2.96 -22.13
C LEU A 236 -11.26 -1.71 -22.54
N ASP A 237 -11.34 -1.47 -23.86
CA ASP A 237 -12.17 -0.39 -24.41
C ASP A 237 -13.62 -0.88 -24.55
N THR A 238 -14.46 -0.48 -23.59
CA THR A 238 -15.89 -0.85 -23.57
C THR A 238 -16.76 0.06 -24.44
N ASN A 239 -16.21 1.13 -25.02
CA ASN A 239 -16.94 2.14 -25.79
C ASN A 239 -16.82 1.96 -27.31
N ARG A 240 -16.27 0.85 -27.78
CA ARG A 240 -16.18 0.48 -29.19
C ARG A 240 -17.15 -0.61 -29.58
#